data_7b9888f9f2998a350da4bec183a3b153
#
_entry.id   7b9888f9f2998a350da4bec183a3b153
#
_cell.length_a   1.000
_cell.length_b   1.000
_cell.length_c   1.000
_cell.angle_alpha   90.00
_cell.angle_beta   90.00
_cell.angle_gamma   90.00
#
_symmetry.space_group_name_H-M   'P 1'
#
loop_
_entity.id
_entity.type
_entity.pdbx_description
1 polymer ?
#
loop_
_entity_poly.entity_id
_entity_poly.type
_entity_poly.pdbx_seq_one_letter_code
_entity_poly.pdbx_strand_id
1 'polypeptide(L)'
;MQLILKNDKHMKNLILLLLLTFFNLNCKSQTIIPIEKVIEYIDLKKDFPKNSYLKDVNNKLDIYTGTWKGTYGDKIFLLTFTKHTDVRENIKEDVLLMRYLITTDKGILLEDTRFLTDSDPFIVQGYYIEKSTYAMTYGGRNAKCGQTGTIFIDFLKDTNKSKITL
;
A
#
# COMPACT_ATOMS: atom_id res chain seq x y z
N MET A 1 -7.22 -2.78 -72.72
CA MET A 1 -8.00 -3.31 -71.59
C MET A 1 -7.51 -2.59 -70.35
N GLN A 2 -8.24 -1.50 -69.98
CA GLN A 2 -7.90 -0.70 -68.78
C GLN A 2 -8.72 -1.21 -67.63
N LEU A 3 -8.07 -1.83 -66.65
CA LEU A 3 -8.65 -2.17 -65.36
C LEU A 3 -8.53 -0.95 -64.43
N ILE A 4 -9.64 -0.28 -64.20
CA ILE A 4 -9.71 0.86 -63.29
C ILE A 4 -9.89 0.33 -61.89
N LEU A 5 -8.90 0.54 -61.01
CA LEU A 5 -8.99 0.34 -59.57
C LEU A 5 -9.92 1.41 -58.97
N LYS A 6 -11.22 1.14 -58.95
CA LYS A 6 -12.25 2.07 -58.42
C LYS A 6 -12.56 1.84 -56.95
N ASN A 7 -11.74 1.07 -56.18
CA ASN A 7 -12.10 0.64 -54.85
C ASN A 7 -11.12 1.01 -53.73
N ASP A 8 -10.16 1.88 -54.00
CA ASP A 8 -9.06 2.17 -53.09
C ASP A 8 -9.51 2.93 -51.82
N LYS A 9 -10.53 3.78 -51.97
CA LYS A 9 -11.03 4.62 -50.87
C LYS A 9 -11.88 3.81 -49.86
N HIS A 10 -12.70 2.89 -50.36
CA HIS A 10 -13.50 2.02 -49.49
C HIS A 10 -12.62 1.00 -48.76
N MET A 11 -11.61 0.46 -49.42
CA MET A 11 -10.64 -0.48 -48.82
C MET A 11 -9.77 0.19 -47.76
N LYS A 12 -9.32 1.42 -47.99
CA LYS A 12 -8.59 2.22 -46.98
C LYS A 12 -9.44 2.53 -45.76
N ASN A 13 -10.73 2.90 -45.97
CA ASN A 13 -11.67 3.15 -44.87
C ASN A 13 -11.97 1.85 -44.09
N LEU A 14 -12.11 0.71 -44.77
CA LEU A 14 -12.31 -0.59 -44.12
C LEU A 14 -11.12 -1.00 -43.28
N ILE A 15 -9.90 -0.82 -43.79
CA ILE A 15 -8.65 -1.10 -43.06
C ILE A 15 -8.51 -0.18 -41.85
N LEU A 16 -8.83 1.12 -42.00
CA LEU A 16 -8.82 2.08 -40.90
C LEU A 16 -9.84 1.71 -39.79
N LEU A 17 -11.05 1.28 -40.21
CA LEU A 17 -12.09 0.82 -39.28
C LEU A 17 -11.64 -0.46 -38.53
N LEU A 18 -11.01 -1.38 -39.26
CA LEU A 18 -10.45 -2.62 -38.67
C LEU A 18 -9.33 -2.33 -37.68
N LEU A 19 -8.42 -1.41 -38.01
CA LEU A 19 -7.38 -0.95 -37.11
C LEU A 19 -7.95 -0.29 -35.84
N LEU A 20 -8.97 0.56 -35.96
CA LEU A 20 -9.64 1.20 -34.83
C LEU A 20 -10.30 0.18 -33.89
N THR A 21 -10.84 -0.94 -34.42
CA THR A 21 -11.43 -1.99 -33.58
C THR A 21 -10.37 -2.80 -32.83
N PHE A 22 -9.18 -3.01 -33.40
CA PHE A 22 -8.09 -3.70 -32.72
C PHE A 22 -7.50 -2.93 -31.52
N PHE A 23 -7.52 -1.60 -31.53
CA PHE A 23 -7.03 -0.78 -30.42
C PHE A 23 -7.91 -0.89 -29.15
N ASN A 24 -9.14 -1.34 -29.25
CA ASN A 24 -10.06 -1.43 -28.10
C ASN A 24 -10.06 -2.78 -27.37
N LEU A 25 -9.31 -3.79 -27.84
CA LEU A 25 -9.44 -5.16 -27.34
C LEU A 25 -8.57 -5.50 -26.12
N ASN A 26 -7.71 -4.58 -25.63
CA ASN A 26 -6.76 -4.87 -24.56
C ASN A 26 -6.87 -4.01 -23.31
N CYS A 27 -7.96 -3.25 -23.11
CA CYS A 27 -8.14 -2.50 -21.88
C CYS A 27 -8.60 -3.45 -20.75
N LYS A 28 -7.63 -4.08 -20.07
CA LYS A 28 -7.91 -4.75 -18.79
C LYS A 28 -8.21 -3.66 -17.77
N SER A 29 -9.47 -3.43 -17.48
CA SER A 29 -9.90 -2.50 -16.44
C SER A 29 -9.36 -2.96 -15.09
N GLN A 30 -8.56 -2.10 -14.44
CA GLN A 30 -8.15 -2.30 -13.06
C GLN A 30 -9.29 -1.87 -12.13
N THR A 31 -9.67 -2.72 -11.19
CA THR A 31 -10.67 -2.37 -10.17
C THR A 31 -10.00 -1.56 -9.06
N ILE A 32 -10.37 -0.29 -8.92
CA ILE A 32 -9.88 0.57 -7.82
C ILE A 32 -10.78 0.39 -6.61
N ILE A 33 -10.18 0.02 -5.48
CA ILE A 33 -10.84 -0.12 -4.18
C ILE A 33 -10.15 0.86 -3.23
N PRO A 34 -10.87 1.84 -2.64
CA PRO A 34 -10.29 2.70 -1.61
C PRO A 34 -9.77 1.87 -0.42
N ILE A 35 -8.60 2.22 0.12
CA ILE A 35 -7.99 1.45 1.24
C ILE A 35 -8.88 1.37 2.48
N GLU A 36 -9.71 2.39 2.73
CA GLU A 36 -10.68 2.39 3.83
C GLU A 36 -11.84 1.37 3.65
N LYS A 37 -11.96 0.76 2.47
CA LYS A 37 -12.91 -0.30 2.19
C LYS A 37 -12.34 -1.71 2.37
N VAL A 38 -11.03 -1.83 2.57
CA VAL A 38 -10.35 -3.12 2.76
C VAL A 38 -10.94 -3.89 3.95
N ILE A 39 -11.23 -3.19 5.05
CA ILE A 39 -11.84 -3.81 6.25
C ILE A 39 -13.17 -4.50 5.95
N GLU A 40 -13.99 -3.97 5.04
CA GLU A 40 -15.27 -4.57 4.66
C GLU A 40 -15.09 -5.94 3.99
N TYR A 41 -14.02 -6.11 3.20
CA TYR A 41 -13.67 -7.40 2.58
C TYR A 41 -13.18 -8.40 3.63
N ILE A 42 -12.37 -7.93 4.60
CA ILE A 42 -11.85 -8.75 5.69
C ILE A 42 -13.01 -9.26 6.56
N ASP A 43 -13.90 -8.38 7.00
CA ASP A 43 -15.04 -8.69 7.87
C ASP A 43 -16.01 -9.68 7.22
N LEU A 44 -16.25 -9.50 5.92
CA LEU A 44 -17.13 -10.36 5.13
C LEU A 44 -16.43 -11.64 4.65
N LYS A 45 -15.12 -11.82 4.92
CA LYS A 45 -14.29 -12.93 4.41
C LYS A 45 -14.42 -13.10 2.89
N LYS A 46 -14.42 -11.97 2.15
CA LYS A 46 -14.52 -11.94 0.69
C LYS A 46 -13.15 -11.72 0.06
N ASP A 47 -12.90 -12.39 -1.04
CA ASP A 47 -11.73 -12.14 -1.86
C ASP A 47 -11.86 -10.81 -2.63
N PHE A 48 -10.73 -10.15 -2.87
CA PHE A 48 -10.69 -9.00 -3.76
C PHE A 48 -10.86 -9.46 -5.22
N PRO A 49 -11.55 -8.67 -6.06
CA PRO A 49 -11.61 -8.92 -7.49
C PRO A 49 -10.20 -9.03 -8.09
N LYS A 50 -10.04 -9.86 -9.11
CA LYS A 50 -8.76 -9.95 -9.83
C LYS A 50 -8.37 -8.60 -10.42
N ASN A 51 -7.09 -8.27 -10.45
CA ASN A 51 -6.53 -6.99 -10.88
C ASN A 51 -7.03 -5.80 -10.07
N SER A 52 -7.29 -5.99 -8.77
CA SER A 52 -7.63 -4.89 -7.87
C SER A 52 -6.42 -4.02 -7.54
N TYR A 53 -6.67 -2.73 -7.35
CA TYR A 53 -5.75 -1.80 -6.73
C TYR A 53 -6.41 -1.21 -5.48
N LEU A 54 -5.92 -1.62 -4.31
CA LEU A 54 -6.30 -1.08 -3.01
C LEU A 54 -5.59 0.25 -2.86
N LYS A 55 -6.23 1.33 -3.26
CA LYS A 55 -5.59 2.63 -3.47
C LYS A 55 -5.97 3.64 -2.40
N ASP A 56 -4.98 4.39 -1.94
CA ASP A 56 -5.18 5.55 -1.06
C ASP A 56 -5.70 6.77 -1.84
N VAL A 57 -6.93 6.66 -2.34
CA VAL A 57 -7.56 7.71 -3.17
C VAL A 57 -7.89 8.97 -2.38
N ASN A 58 -8.01 8.86 -1.06
CA ASN A 58 -8.38 9.94 -0.16
C ASN A 58 -7.22 10.45 0.70
N ASN A 59 -5.97 10.04 0.37
CA ASN A 59 -4.74 10.43 1.07
C ASN A 59 -4.81 10.15 2.59
N LYS A 60 -5.46 9.02 2.96
CA LYS A 60 -5.62 8.62 4.37
C LYS A 60 -4.31 8.26 5.04
N LEU A 61 -3.33 7.79 4.26
CA LEU A 61 -2.00 7.41 4.75
C LEU A 61 -1.11 8.62 5.04
N ASP A 62 -1.34 9.76 4.40
CA ASP A 62 -0.47 10.94 4.50
C ASP A 62 -0.31 11.44 5.93
N ILE A 63 -1.39 11.35 6.71
CA ILE A 63 -1.41 11.84 8.10
C ILE A 63 -0.48 11.06 9.04
N TYR A 64 -0.09 9.84 8.68
CA TYR A 64 0.83 9.01 9.47
C TYR A 64 2.28 9.15 9.01
N THR A 65 2.53 9.61 7.76
CA THR A 65 3.86 9.68 7.17
C THR A 65 4.80 10.58 7.95
N GLY A 66 6.09 10.26 7.91
CA GLY A 66 7.13 11.01 8.60
C GLY A 66 7.75 10.26 9.76
N THR A 67 8.44 10.99 10.62
CA THR A 67 9.17 10.41 11.75
C THR A 67 8.55 10.84 13.08
N TRP A 68 8.23 9.83 13.88
CA TRP A 68 7.62 9.98 15.21
C TRP A 68 8.61 9.57 16.28
N LYS A 69 8.71 10.36 17.35
CA LYS A 69 9.56 10.06 18.49
C LYS A 69 8.69 9.82 19.72
N GLY A 70 8.98 8.74 20.44
CA GLY A 70 8.33 8.39 21.68
C GLY A 70 9.31 7.81 22.70
N THR A 71 8.85 7.71 23.96
CA THR A 71 9.60 7.08 25.05
C THR A 71 8.69 6.11 25.80
N TYR A 72 9.25 5.00 26.22
CA TYR A 72 8.58 4.04 27.10
C TYR A 72 9.60 3.39 28.04
N GLY A 73 9.45 3.60 29.36
CA GLY A 73 10.45 3.24 30.35
C GLY A 73 11.78 3.98 30.08
N ASP A 74 12.85 3.24 30.01
CA ASP A 74 14.21 3.72 29.68
C ASP A 74 14.52 3.70 28.18
N LYS A 75 13.50 3.46 27.32
CA LYS A 75 13.70 3.31 25.87
C LYS A 75 13.18 4.53 25.10
N ILE A 76 13.93 4.88 24.07
CA ILE A 76 13.59 5.92 23.10
C ILE A 76 13.30 5.22 21.77
N PHE A 77 12.15 5.52 21.19
CA PHE A 77 11.68 5.01 19.90
C PHE A 77 11.69 6.12 18.87
N LEU A 78 12.26 5.84 17.71
CA LEU A 78 12.16 6.67 16.53
C LEU A 78 11.52 5.82 15.44
N LEU A 79 10.29 6.16 15.04
CA LEU A 79 9.49 5.41 14.07
C LEU A 79 9.37 6.23 12.81
N THR A 80 9.72 5.67 11.67
CA THR A 80 9.61 6.36 10.37
C THR A 80 8.63 5.60 9.49
N PHE A 81 7.56 6.29 9.08
CA PHE A 81 6.53 5.75 8.19
C PHE A 81 6.70 6.33 6.80
N THR A 82 6.74 5.46 5.79
CA THR A 82 6.84 5.82 4.38
C THR A 82 5.73 5.15 3.57
N LYS A 83 5.15 5.87 2.62
CA LYS A 83 4.17 5.28 1.68
C LYS A 83 4.90 4.37 0.69
N HIS A 84 4.29 3.25 0.41
CA HIS A 84 4.78 2.26 -0.55
C HIS A 84 3.59 1.66 -1.31
N THR A 85 3.80 1.31 -2.57
CA THR A 85 2.83 0.52 -3.33
C THR A 85 3.36 -0.90 -3.46
N ASP A 86 2.77 -1.82 -2.73
CA ASP A 86 3.08 -3.24 -2.81
C ASP A 86 2.36 -3.88 -4.00
N VAL A 87 3.01 -4.84 -4.65
CA VAL A 87 2.46 -5.56 -5.80
C VAL A 87 2.59 -7.05 -5.56
N ARG A 88 1.47 -7.71 -5.34
CA ARG A 88 1.39 -9.16 -5.12
C ARG A 88 0.50 -9.78 -6.19
N GLU A 89 1.06 -10.70 -6.98
CA GLU A 89 0.31 -11.39 -8.03
C GLU A 89 -0.58 -10.46 -8.87
N ASN A 90 -1.89 -10.42 -8.53
CA ASN A 90 -2.90 -9.66 -9.27
C ASN A 90 -3.48 -8.47 -8.46
N ILE A 91 -2.86 -8.13 -7.33
CA ILE A 91 -3.32 -7.05 -6.44
C ILE A 91 -2.19 -6.05 -6.25
N LYS A 92 -2.52 -4.77 -6.42
CA LYS A 92 -1.69 -3.65 -5.95
C LYS A 92 -2.30 -3.09 -4.68
N GLU A 93 -1.46 -2.60 -3.78
CA GLU A 93 -1.92 -2.05 -2.51
C GLU A 93 -1.04 -0.89 -2.07
N ASP A 94 -1.64 0.27 -1.76
CA ASP A 94 -0.95 1.36 -1.10
C ASP A 94 -0.94 1.11 0.41
N VAL A 95 0.27 1.04 0.97
CA VAL A 95 0.49 0.74 2.39
C VAL A 95 1.52 1.70 2.98
N LEU A 96 1.59 1.75 4.30
CA LEU A 96 2.76 2.29 5.00
C LEU A 96 3.73 1.17 5.34
N LEU A 97 5.00 1.47 5.17
CA LEU A 97 6.10 0.70 5.74
C LEU A 97 6.64 1.48 6.95
N MET A 98 6.86 0.78 8.07
CA MET A 98 7.45 1.36 9.25
C MET A 98 8.84 0.79 9.49
N ARG A 99 9.80 1.70 9.63
CA ARG A 99 11.15 1.43 10.10
C ARG A 99 11.34 2.08 11.46
N TYR A 100 12.14 1.46 12.30
CA TYR A 100 12.34 2.00 13.63
C TYR A 100 13.80 1.89 14.10
N LEU A 101 14.15 2.81 15.00
CA LEU A 101 15.34 2.78 15.81
C LEU A 101 14.91 2.79 17.28
N ILE A 102 15.42 1.83 18.04
CA ILE A 102 15.19 1.74 19.49
C ILE A 102 16.54 1.87 20.19
N THR A 103 16.66 2.85 21.08
CA THR A 103 17.83 3.02 21.94
C THR A 103 17.40 3.11 23.39
N THR A 104 18.33 2.92 24.31
CA THR A 104 18.12 3.34 25.70
C THR A 104 18.21 4.86 25.82
N ASP A 105 17.77 5.42 26.95
CA ASP A 105 17.97 6.82 27.32
C ASP A 105 19.45 7.24 27.39
N LYS A 106 20.36 6.26 27.62
CA LYS A 106 21.82 6.42 27.58
C LYS A 106 22.43 6.29 26.19
N GLY A 107 21.60 6.13 25.14
CA GLY A 107 22.05 6.04 23.76
C GLY A 107 22.56 4.65 23.33
N ILE A 108 22.35 3.60 24.12
CA ILE A 108 22.74 2.24 23.75
C ILE A 108 21.74 1.75 22.70
N LEU A 109 22.23 1.30 21.54
CA LEU A 109 21.43 0.73 20.48
C LEU A 109 20.81 -0.61 20.90
N LEU A 110 19.51 -0.75 20.81
CA LEU A 110 18.77 -1.99 21.06
C LEU A 110 18.35 -2.64 19.74
N GLU A 111 17.76 -1.88 18.84
CA GLU A 111 17.34 -2.37 17.52
C GLU A 111 17.31 -1.24 16.49
N ASP A 112 17.70 -1.55 15.26
CA ASP A 112 17.66 -0.63 14.12
C ASP A 112 17.20 -1.36 12.87
N THR A 113 16.06 -0.95 12.32
CA THR A 113 15.50 -1.50 11.08
C THR A 113 15.58 -0.51 9.92
N ARG A 114 16.21 0.65 10.10
CA ARG A 114 16.23 1.73 9.10
C ARG A 114 16.96 1.35 7.81
N PHE A 115 17.84 0.34 7.87
CA PHE A 115 18.58 -0.17 6.71
C PHE A 115 17.81 -1.23 5.90
N LEU A 116 16.64 -1.71 6.39
CA LEU A 116 15.86 -2.72 5.70
C LEU A 116 15.29 -2.15 4.37
N THR A 117 15.31 -2.97 3.33
CA THR A 117 14.68 -2.64 2.04
C THR A 117 13.16 -2.75 2.15
N ASP A 118 12.43 -2.16 1.19
CA ASP A 118 10.97 -2.21 1.17
C ASP A 118 10.41 -3.63 1.03
N SER A 119 11.19 -4.56 0.48
CA SER A 119 10.82 -5.98 0.31
C SER A 119 11.34 -6.89 1.43
N ASP A 120 11.95 -6.34 2.48
CA ASP A 120 12.47 -7.16 3.58
C ASP A 120 11.30 -7.77 4.37
N PRO A 121 11.33 -9.10 4.66
CA PRO A 121 10.24 -9.78 5.36
C PRO A 121 10.05 -9.32 6.81
N PHE A 122 11.03 -8.62 7.39
CA PHE A 122 10.94 -8.08 8.76
C PHE A 122 10.51 -6.62 8.81
N ILE A 123 10.21 -6.01 7.67
CA ILE A 123 9.64 -4.66 7.65
C ILE A 123 8.22 -4.70 8.20
N VAL A 124 7.88 -3.75 9.05
CA VAL A 124 6.51 -3.62 9.54
C VAL A 124 5.68 -2.97 8.44
N GLN A 125 4.67 -3.69 7.97
CA GLN A 125 3.84 -3.30 6.84
C GLN A 125 2.40 -3.08 7.26
N GLY A 126 1.78 -2.06 6.70
CA GLY A 126 0.36 -1.78 6.87
C GLY A 126 -0.54 -2.88 6.36
N TYR A 127 -1.72 -2.99 6.96
CA TYR A 127 -2.70 -4.02 6.65
C TYR A 127 -4.07 -3.46 6.30
N TYR A 128 -4.66 -2.61 7.16
CA TYR A 128 -5.93 -1.94 6.90
C TYR A 128 -6.12 -0.68 7.74
N ILE A 129 -7.11 0.13 7.34
CA ILE A 129 -7.64 1.24 8.15
C ILE A 129 -9.04 0.89 8.61
N GLU A 130 -9.32 1.07 9.90
CA GLU A 130 -10.67 1.04 10.45
C GLU A 130 -10.93 2.34 11.21
N LYS A 131 -11.89 3.15 10.73
CA LYS A 131 -12.18 4.49 11.25
C LYS A 131 -10.95 5.42 11.25
N SER A 132 -10.28 5.60 12.40
CA SER A 132 -9.05 6.37 12.56
C SER A 132 -7.84 5.51 12.94
N THR A 133 -8.04 4.22 13.14
CA THR A 133 -6.99 3.28 13.53
C THR A 133 -6.35 2.68 12.30
N TYR A 134 -5.04 2.76 12.19
CA TYR A 134 -4.27 2.07 11.15
C TYR A 134 -3.62 0.82 11.75
N ALA A 135 -3.91 -0.33 11.18
CA ALA A 135 -3.35 -1.61 11.60
C ALA A 135 -2.14 -1.98 10.75
N MET A 136 -1.07 -2.44 11.40
CA MET A 136 0.15 -2.91 10.74
C MET A 136 0.53 -4.29 11.26
N THR A 137 1.14 -5.11 10.41
CA THR A 137 1.64 -6.43 10.78
C THR A 137 3.10 -6.34 11.19
N TYR A 138 3.43 -6.85 12.36
CA TYR A 138 4.78 -6.99 12.89
C TYR A 138 5.21 -8.45 12.87
N GLY A 139 6.37 -8.71 12.26
CA GLY A 139 7.06 -9.99 12.31
C GLY A 139 8.51 -9.79 12.73
N GLY A 140 8.84 -10.15 13.97
CA GLY A 140 10.22 -10.09 14.44
C GLY A 140 11.06 -11.28 13.96
N ARG A 141 12.41 -11.16 14.05
CA ARG A 141 13.36 -12.20 13.62
C ARG A 141 13.18 -13.52 14.37
N ASN A 142 12.59 -13.47 15.56
CA ASN A 142 12.29 -14.64 16.40
C ASN A 142 10.79 -14.96 16.43
N ALA A 143 10.14 -14.94 15.26
CA ALA A 143 8.71 -15.24 15.12
C ALA A 143 8.29 -16.56 15.79
N LYS A 144 9.17 -17.57 15.79
CA LYS A 144 8.95 -18.84 16.50
C LYS A 144 8.85 -18.68 18.03
N CYS A 145 9.37 -17.60 18.60
CA CYS A 145 9.27 -17.24 20.02
C CYS A 145 8.11 -16.26 20.28
N GLY A 146 7.13 -16.15 19.38
CA GLY A 146 5.98 -15.26 19.55
C GLY A 146 6.22 -13.79 19.23
N GLN A 147 7.33 -13.45 18.56
CA GLN A 147 7.58 -12.07 18.10
C GLN A 147 6.80 -11.75 16.83
N THR A 148 5.50 -11.90 16.90
CA THR A 148 4.58 -11.52 15.81
C THR A 148 3.34 -10.88 16.40
N GLY A 149 2.71 -9.99 15.66
CA GLY A 149 1.47 -9.36 16.12
C GLY A 149 0.98 -8.27 15.20
N THR A 150 -0.08 -7.62 15.66
CA THR A 150 -0.63 -6.43 15.00
C THR A 150 -0.35 -5.21 15.86
N ILE A 151 0.16 -4.17 15.22
CA ILE A 151 0.35 -2.84 15.83
C ILE A 151 -0.84 -1.99 15.38
N PHE A 152 -1.54 -1.39 16.33
CA PHE A 152 -2.63 -0.46 16.08
C PHE A 152 -2.14 0.96 16.34
N ILE A 153 -2.29 1.84 15.35
CA ILE A 153 -1.87 3.24 15.43
C ILE A 153 -3.09 4.12 15.45
N ASP A 154 -3.25 4.89 16.52
CA ASP A 154 -4.29 5.89 16.67
C ASP A 154 -3.72 7.27 16.94
N PHE A 155 -4.47 8.31 16.55
CA PHE A 155 -4.16 9.68 16.98
C PHE A 155 -4.74 9.95 18.35
N LEU A 156 -3.94 10.54 19.22
CA LEU A 156 -4.44 11.04 20.51
C LEU A 156 -5.46 12.16 20.28
N LYS A 157 -6.58 12.07 20.98
CA LYS A 157 -7.62 13.11 20.94
C LYS A 157 -7.02 14.46 21.36
N ASP A 158 -7.57 15.53 20.80
CA ASP A 158 -7.22 16.92 21.12
C ASP A 158 -5.76 17.33 20.85
N THR A 159 -5.02 16.56 20.06
CA THR A 159 -3.63 16.85 19.70
C THR A 159 -3.46 17.36 18.26
N ASN A 160 -4.56 17.63 17.56
CA ASN A 160 -4.55 17.99 16.14
C ASN A 160 -3.66 17.05 15.29
N LYS A 161 -3.73 15.75 15.58
CA LYS A 161 -2.95 14.67 14.93
C LYS A 161 -1.43 14.83 15.05
N SER A 162 -0.95 15.57 16.04
CA SER A 162 0.48 15.72 16.31
C SER A 162 1.06 14.64 17.23
N LYS A 163 0.21 13.79 17.79
CA LYS A 163 0.61 12.66 18.65
C LYS A 163 -0.12 11.40 18.28
N ILE A 164 0.61 10.31 18.23
CA ILE A 164 0.08 8.95 18.01
C ILE A 164 0.30 8.08 19.25
N THR A 165 -0.52 7.02 19.36
CA THR A 165 -0.33 5.90 20.28
C THR A 165 -0.20 4.62 19.47
N LEU A 166 0.54 3.66 20.01
CA LEU A 166 0.69 2.31 19.49
C LEU A 166 0.29 1.32 20.57
#